data_91b734239742a3610feb7506de572af9
#
_entry.id   91b734239742a3610feb7506de572af9
#
_cell.length_a   1.000
_cell.length_b   1.000
_cell.length_c   1.000
_cell.angle_alpha   90.00
_cell.angle_beta   90.00
_cell.angle_gamma   90.00
#
_symmetry.space_group_name_H-M   'P 1'
#
loop_
_entity.id
_entity.type
_entity.pdbx_description
1 polymer ?
#
loop_
_entity_poly.entity_id
_entity_poly.type
_entity_poly.pdbx_seq_one_letter_code
_entity_poly.pdbx_strand_id
1 'polypeptide(L)'
;MNNSNEPSTKLTQSLPSECKQAVAKYGADYQKFLNKYPTLNNRTDEITSVYDAVARGGMSFVSIDRYFQQGASEFWIRIMLIDLFMVIGAIDAATPYQFKAIAQRIRQQYYHLTPSELTRFFYEFSLGEYEEIYVGRTFNPQKLFKSLDSYMLKLYAKRAEIHTQELAEQQRREAEEAKKNAISYAEYRRRNAIVPTGFNLETIQDKAKQDSKRKEDI
;
A
#
# COMPACT_ATOMS: atom_id res chain seq x y z
N MET A 1 3.49 39.57 12.65
CA MET A 1 4.65 38.62 12.64
C MET A 1 4.17 37.37 11.98
N ASN A 2 4.38 37.32 10.67
CA ASN A 2 3.97 36.17 9.84
C ASN A 2 5.13 35.17 9.77
N ASN A 3 5.06 34.10 10.56
CA ASN A 3 5.90 32.93 10.37
C ASN A 3 5.27 32.07 9.28
N SER A 4 5.56 32.37 8.04
CA SER A 4 5.44 31.45 6.92
C SER A 4 6.55 30.41 7.04
N ASN A 5 6.30 29.33 7.77
CA ASN A 5 7.08 28.10 7.65
C ASN A 5 6.81 27.49 6.28
N GLU A 6 7.52 27.98 5.27
CA GLU A 6 7.69 27.28 4.01
C GLU A 6 8.47 25.99 4.30
N PRO A 7 7.92 24.82 3.97
CA PRO A 7 8.71 23.58 3.95
C PRO A 7 9.58 23.62 2.69
N SER A 8 10.62 24.42 2.76
CA SER A 8 11.48 24.76 1.67
C SER A 8 12.55 23.69 1.47
N THR A 9 12.61 23.10 0.30
CA THR A 9 13.83 23.11 -0.50
C THR A 9 14.96 22.11 -0.19
N LYS A 10 14.79 21.09 0.66
CA LYS A 10 15.94 20.18 0.94
C LYS A 10 16.31 19.30 -0.26
N LEU A 11 15.33 18.81 -1.02
CA LEU A 11 15.58 18.00 -2.22
C LEU A 11 16.21 18.82 -3.36
N THR A 12 15.77 20.07 -3.51
CA THR A 12 16.29 20.99 -4.54
C THR A 12 17.70 21.50 -4.24
N GLN A 13 18.20 21.34 -3.02
CA GLN A 13 19.57 21.72 -2.67
C GLN A 13 20.60 20.66 -3.04
N SER A 14 20.26 19.35 -2.97
CA SER A 14 21.19 18.26 -3.30
C SER A 14 21.25 17.95 -4.80
N LEU A 15 20.14 18.10 -5.53
CA LEU A 15 20.03 17.82 -6.98
C LEU A 15 19.23 18.91 -7.71
N PRO A 16 19.67 20.18 -7.69
CA PRO A 16 18.83 21.31 -8.14
C PRO A 16 18.41 21.24 -9.60
N SER A 17 19.30 20.78 -10.49
CA SER A 17 19.05 20.72 -11.94
C SER A 17 18.02 19.66 -12.31
N GLU A 18 18.14 18.48 -11.75
CA GLU A 18 17.26 17.33 -12.02
C GLU A 18 15.85 17.61 -11.45
N CYS A 19 15.76 18.09 -10.23
CA CYS A 19 14.47 18.43 -9.64
C CYS A 19 13.76 19.57 -10.39
N LYS A 20 14.50 20.62 -10.81
CA LYS A 20 13.94 21.72 -11.61
C LYS A 20 13.40 21.23 -12.96
N GLN A 21 14.14 20.35 -13.64
CA GLN A 21 13.68 19.74 -14.89
C GLN A 21 12.40 18.91 -14.69
N ALA A 22 12.32 18.16 -13.60
CA ALA A 22 11.13 17.37 -13.26
C ALA A 22 9.92 18.28 -13.03
N VAL A 23 10.08 19.32 -12.21
CA VAL A 23 8.99 20.27 -11.92
C VAL A 23 8.55 21.02 -13.17
N ALA A 24 9.50 21.45 -14.01
CA ALA A 24 9.19 22.08 -15.30
C ALA A 24 8.35 21.16 -16.21
N LYS A 25 8.64 19.87 -16.19
CA LYS A 25 7.95 18.88 -17.02
C LYS A 25 6.61 18.43 -16.47
N TYR A 26 6.49 18.19 -15.15
CA TYR A 26 5.34 17.53 -14.52
C TYR A 26 4.48 18.47 -13.67
N GLY A 27 4.88 19.74 -13.52
CA GLY A 27 4.09 20.76 -12.82
C GLY A 27 4.34 20.88 -11.32
N ALA A 28 3.67 21.87 -10.71
CA ALA A 28 3.86 22.20 -9.29
C ALA A 28 3.43 21.08 -8.31
N ASP A 29 2.46 20.25 -8.67
CA ASP A 29 2.04 19.11 -7.83
C ASP A 29 3.13 18.04 -7.77
N TYR A 30 3.95 17.92 -8.79
CA TYR A 30 5.11 17.05 -8.76
C TYR A 30 6.18 17.54 -7.76
N GLN A 31 6.30 18.85 -7.56
CA GLN A 31 7.15 19.39 -6.49
C GLN A 31 6.65 18.94 -5.09
N LYS A 32 5.34 18.95 -4.86
CA LYS A 32 4.76 18.45 -3.60
C LYS A 32 5.05 16.95 -3.42
N PHE A 33 4.97 16.19 -4.51
CA PHE A 33 5.33 14.77 -4.50
C PHE A 33 6.82 14.56 -4.17
N LEU A 34 7.73 15.32 -4.77
CA LEU A 34 9.16 15.26 -4.45
C LEU A 34 9.43 15.62 -2.98
N ASN A 35 8.74 16.61 -2.44
CA ASN A 35 8.87 16.99 -1.03
C ASN A 35 8.35 15.91 -0.07
N LYS A 36 7.29 15.18 -0.47
CA LYS A 36 6.75 14.06 0.30
C LYS A 36 7.70 12.86 0.33
N TYR A 37 8.45 12.63 -0.74
CA TYR A 37 9.38 11.53 -0.88
C TYR A 37 10.79 12.06 -1.16
N PRO A 38 11.43 12.66 -0.15
CA PRO A 38 12.76 13.25 -0.28
C PRO A 38 13.82 12.17 -0.48
N THR A 39 15.01 12.59 -0.93
CA THR A 39 16.17 11.72 -1.07
C THR A 39 16.65 11.18 0.27
N LEU A 40 17.48 10.14 0.26
CA LEU A 40 18.02 9.51 1.47
C LEU A 40 18.77 10.52 2.35
N ASN A 41 19.56 11.38 1.73
CA ASN A 41 20.36 12.39 2.42
C ASN A 41 19.53 13.51 3.08
N ASN A 42 18.30 13.75 2.60
CA ASN A 42 17.41 14.82 3.07
C ASN A 42 16.22 14.31 3.88
N ARG A 43 16.18 13.04 4.23
CA ARG A 43 15.10 12.48 5.04
C ARG A 43 15.22 12.94 6.49
N THR A 44 14.11 13.45 7.01
CA THR A 44 13.94 13.77 8.42
C THR A 44 13.08 12.74 9.14
N ASP A 45 12.29 11.97 8.37
CA ASP A 45 11.44 10.91 8.86
C ASP A 45 12.00 9.56 8.42
N GLU A 46 12.38 8.74 9.35
CA GLU A 46 12.95 7.44 9.07
C GLU A 46 11.85 6.43 8.72
N ILE A 47 12.03 5.71 7.61
CA ILE A 47 11.36 4.43 7.38
C ILE A 47 12.24 3.39 8.04
N THR A 48 11.96 3.06 9.30
CA THR A 48 12.85 2.25 10.14
C THR A 48 12.79 0.77 9.78
N SER A 49 11.71 0.34 9.14
CA SER A 49 11.49 -1.07 8.80
C SER A 49 10.75 -1.25 7.48
N VAL A 50 10.80 -2.48 6.95
CA VAL A 50 9.97 -2.88 5.81
C VAL A 50 8.47 -2.76 6.14
N TYR A 51 8.11 -3.02 7.40
CA TYR A 51 6.74 -2.81 7.88
C TYR A 51 6.31 -1.35 7.72
N ASP A 52 7.11 -0.39 8.16
CA ASP A 52 6.80 1.04 8.04
C ASP A 52 6.68 1.46 6.57
N ALA A 53 7.52 0.92 5.71
CA ALA A 53 7.49 1.18 4.28
C ALA A 53 6.15 0.74 3.65
N VAL A 54 5.66 -0.44 4.04
CA VAL A 54 4.37 -0.98 3.57
C VAL A 54 3.20 -0.21 4.21
N ALA A 55 3.24 0.00 5.54
CA ALA A 55 2.16 0.66 6.28
C ALA A 55 1.93 2.12 5.86
N ARG A 56 2.98 2.82 5.43
CA ARG A 56 2.85 4.18 4.86
C ARG A 56 2.02 4.21 3.59
N GLY A 57 1.96 3.09 2.85
CA GLY A 57 1.23 2.99 1.61
C GLY A 57 1.68 4.02 0.58
N GLY A 58 0.76 4.47 -0.23
CA GLY A 58 0.99 5.51 -1.23
C GLY A 58 0.74 5.02 -2.65
N MET A 59 0.95 5.91 -3.62
CA MET A 59 0.81 5.57 -5.03
C MET A 59 1.95 4.65 -5.48
N SER A 60 1.60 3.57 -6.18
CA SER A 60 2.59 2.75 -6.89
C SER A 60 3.18 3.52 -8.07
N PHE A 61 4.31 3.05 -8.61
CA PHE A 61 4.94 3.72 -9.77
C PHE A 61 4.00 3.81 -10.98
N VAL A 62 3.17 2.78 -11.22
CA VAL A 62 2.17 2.85 -12.28
C VAL A 62 1.10 3.92 -12.01
N SER A 63 0.72 4.10 -10.74
CA SER A 63 -0.26 5.12 -10.35
C SER A 63 0.33 6.54 -10.44
N ILE A 64 1.62 6.72 -10.11
CA ILE A 64 2.35 7.97 -10.27
C ILE A 64 2.39 8.38 -11.74
N ASP A 65 2.71 7.43 -12.63
CA ASP A 65 2.75 7.69 -14.08
C ASP A 65 1.36 8.02 -14.65
N ARG A 66 0.29 7.44 -14.13
CA ARG A 66 -1.09 7.77 -14.53
C ARG A 66 -1.50 9.16 -14.06
N TYR A 67 -1.07 9.54 -12.85
CA TYR A 67 -1.45 10.82 -12.24
C TYR A 67 -0.68 12.01 -12.83
N PHE A 68 0.65 11.90 -12.94
CA PHE A 68 1.49 13.01 -13.38
C PHE A 68 1.78 13.02 -14.89
N GLN A 69 2.03 11.90 -15.49
CA GLN A 69 2.35 11.58 -16.88
C GLN A 69 3.32 10.40 -16.94
N GLN A 70 3.33 9.72 -18.06
CA GLN A 70 4.28 8.64 -18.31
C GLN A 70 5.73 9.10 -18.12
N GLY A 71 6.47 8.36 -17.28
CA GLY A 71 7.87 8.62 -16.97
C GLY A 71 8.12 9.47 -15.73
N ALA A 72 7.06 9.92 -15.03
CA ALA A 72 7.21 10.65 -13.78
C ALA A 72 7.85 9.78 -12.68
N SER A 73 7.42 8.52 -12.56
CA SER A 73 8.04 7.56 -11.64
C SER A 73 9.49 7.24 -12.00
N GLU A 74 9.81 7.07 -13.30
CA GLU A 74 11.18 6.87 -13.76
C GLU A 74 12.08 8.03 -13.36
N PHE A 75 11.57 9.25 -13.47
CA PHE A 75 12.32 10.44 -13.12
C PHE A 75 12.65 10.47 -11.62
N TRP A 76 11.69 10.17 -10.77
CA TRP A 76 11.88 10.07 -9.33
C TRP A 76 12.89 8.96 -8.98
N ILE A 77 12.74 7.77 -9.57
CA ILE A 77 13.67 6.65 -9.36
C ILE A 77 15.09 7.06 -9.74
N ARG A 78 15.26 7.79 -10.84
CA ARG A 78 16.57 8.28 -11.28
C ARG A 78 17.20 9.22 -10.25
N ILE A 79 16.44 10.17 -9.72
CA ILE A 79 16.89 11.07 -8.65
C ILE A 79 17.37 10.26 -7.43
N MET A 80 16.56 9.29 -7.00
CA MET A 80 16.90 8.44 -5.85
C MET A 80 18.14 7.58 -6.09
N LEU A 81 18.34 7.07 -7.30
CA LEU A 81 19.55 6.33 -7.66
C LEU A 81 20.80 7.23 -7.62
N ILE A 82 20.73 8.44 -8.16
CA ILE A 82 21.83 9.40 -8.09
C ILE A 82 22.17 9.72 -6.64
N ASP A 83 21.17 9.98 -5.81
CA ASP A 83 21.37 10.24 -4.39
C ASP A 83 21.96 9.03 -3.64
N LEU A 84 21.47 7.81 -3.90
CA LEU A 84 22.06 6.58 -3.37
C LEU A 84 23.56 6.51 -3.70
N PHE A 85 23.93 6.75 -4.96
CA PHE A 85 25.32 6.68 -5.40
C PHE A 85 26.20 7.79 -4.80
N MET A 86 25.60 8.96 -4.50
CA MET A 86 26.29 9.99 -3.72
C MET A 86 26.53 9.54 -2.28
N VAL A 87 25.50 8.97 -1.62
CA VAL A 87 25.57 8.51 -0.22
C VAL A 87 26.63 7.43 -0.04
N ILE A 88 26.72 6.49 -0.97
CA ILE A 88 27.72 5.40 -0.91
C ILE A 88 29.08 5.79 -1.51
N GLY A 89 29.27 7.06 -1.90
CA GLY A 89 30.54 7.55 -2.44
C GLY A 89 30.92 7.03 -3.83
N ALA A 90 29.92 6.70 -4.66
CA ALA A 90 30.10 5.95 -5.89
C ALA A 90 29.57 6.66 -7.15
N ILE A 91 29.36 7.95 -7.07
CA ILE A 91 28.69 8.72 -8.14
C ILE A 91 29.42 8.62 -9.49
N ASP A 92 30.75 8.53 -9.46
CA ASP A 92 31.58 8.42 -10.66
C ASP A 92 31.64 7.01 -11.26
N ALA A 93 31.06 6.00 -10.56
CA ALA A 93 31.08 4.61 -11.01
C ALA A 93 29.98 4.32 -12.04
N ALA A 94 28.99 5.20 -12.21
CA ALA A 94 27.88 5.03 -13.15
C ALA A 94 27.66 6.30 -13.99
N THR A 95 27.33 6.09 -15.24
CA THR A 95 27.04 7.18 -16.19
C THR A 95 25.57 7.62 -16.08
N PRO A 96 25.22 8.86 -16.50
CA PRO A 96 23.83 9.30 -16.58
C PRO A 96 22.93 8.37 -17.41
N TYR A 97 23.50 7.76 -18.46
CA TYR A 97 22.79 6.75 -19.26
C TYR A 97 22.45 5.50 -18.46
N GLN A 98 23.38 5.01 -17.64
CA GLN A 98 23.15 3.85 -16.76
C GLN A 98 22.09 4.14 -15.72
N PHE A 99 22.10 5.30 -15.07
CA PHE A 99 21.04 5.70 -14.13
C PHE A 99 19.66 5.71 -14.80
N LYS A 100 19.56 6.26 -16.02
CA LYS A 100 18.31 6.23 -16.78
C LYS A 100 17.86 4.81 -17.10
N ALA A 101 18.76 3.98 -17.62
CA ALA A 101 18.45 2.58 -18.00
C ALA A 101 18.00 1.76 -16.77
N ILE A 102 18.63 1.93 -15.60
CA ILE A 102 18.26 1.26 -14.37
C ILE A 102 16.90 1.74 -13.89
N ALA A 103 16.66 3.06 -13.88
CA ALA A 103 15.38 3.64 -13.50
C ALA A 103 14.23 3.10 -14.36
N GLN A 104 14.43 3.03 -15.68
CA GLN A 104 13.48 2.46 -16.62
C GLN A 104 13.17 0.99 -16.29
N ARG A 105 14.21 0.19 -16.04
CA ARG A 105 14.06 -1.21 -15.70
C ARG A 105 13.34 -1.40 -14.37
N ILE A 106 13.67 -0.63 -13.33
CA ILE A 106 12.95 -0.66 -12.04
C ILE A 106 11.47 -0.32 -12.27
N ARG A 107 11.18 0.77 -12.99
CA ARG A 107 9.81 1.16 -13.32
C ARG A 107 9.04 0.06 -14.06
N GLN A 108 9.66 -0.64 -14.99
CA GLN A 108 9.02 -1.69 -15.79
C GLN A 108 8.80 -2.98 -15.02
N GLN A 109 9.79 -3.45 -14.26
CA GLN A 109 9.74 -4.72 -13.56
C GLN A 109 9.06 -4.63 -12.19
N TYR A 110 9.22 -3.50 -11.51
CA TYR A 110 8.72 -3.29 -10.15
C TYR A 110 7.68 -2.16 -10.08
N TYR A 111 6.84 -2.05 -11.12
CA TYR A 111 5.81 -1.00 -11.28
C TYR A 111 4.82 -0.89 -10.13
N HIS A 112 4.67 -1.97 -9.35
CA HIS A 112 3.76 -2.08 -8.20
C HIS A 112 4.38 -1.57 -6.88
N LEU A 113 5.68 -1.26 -6.87
CA LEU A 113 6.32 -0.66 -5.70
C LEU A 113 5.84 0.78 -5.50
N THR A 114 5.84 1.18 -4.22
CA THR A 114 5.66 2.56 -3.81
C THR A 114 7.01 3.25 -3.59
N PRO A 115 7.06 4.59 -3.63
CA PRO A 115 8.28 5.32 -3.29
C PRO A 115 8.83 4.97 -1.90
N SER A 116 7.97 4.77 -0.89
CA SER A 116 8.41 4.40 0.47
C SER A 116 9.14 3.07 0.49
N GLU A 117 8.62 2.07 -0.23
CA GLU A 117 9.21 0.74 -0.30
C GLU A 117 10.56 0.74 -1.03
N LEU A 118 10.67 1.46 -2.16
CA LEU A 118 11.95 1.57 -2.87
C LEU A 118 12.98 2.39 -2.05
N THR A 119 12.53 3.43 -1.35
CA THR A 119 13.41 4.19 -0.45
C THR A 119 13.96 3.32 0.67
N ARG A 120 13.13 2.44 1.26
CA ARG A 120 13.60 1.48 2.29
C ARG A 120 14.66 0.55 1.73
N PHE A 121 14.46 0.00 0.52
CA PHE A 121 15.48 -0.79 -0.15
C PHE A 121 16.79 -0.02 -0.30
N PHE A 122 16.76 1.21 -0.80
CA PHE A 122 17.96 2.02 -0.98
C PHE A 122 18.66 2.34 0.35
N TYR A 123 17.88 2.53 1.41
CA TYR A 123 18.43 2.72 2.74
C TYR A 123 19.17 1.45 3.22
N GLU A 124 18.54 0.28 3.18
CA GLU A 124 19.16 -1.01 3.53
C GLU A 124 20.40 -1.27 2.66
N PHE A 125 20.31 -0.93 1.38
CA PHE A 125 21.42 -1.06 0.45
C PHE A 125 22.59 -0.14 0.84
N SER A 126 22.33 1.10 1.23
CA SER A 126 23.37 2.05 1.69
C SER A 126 24.06 1.62 2.99
N LEU A 127 23.40 0.83 3.83
CA LEU A 127 23.96 0.24 5.04
C LEU A 127 24.79 -1.03 4.78
N GLY A 128 24.83 -1.51 3.54
CA GLY A 128 25.59 -2.72 3.20
C GLY A 128 24.87 -4.03 3.52
N GLU A 129 23.55 -4.03 3.68
CA GLU A 129 22.77 -5.27 3.93
C GLU A 129 22.75 -6.23 2.72
N TYR A 130 23.23 -5.78 1.58
CA TYR A 130 23.27 -6.54 0.33
C TYR A 130 24.71 -6.64 -0.21
N GLU A 131 24.90 -7.49 -1.23
CA GLU A 131 26.19 -7.61 -1.90
C GLU A 131 26.66 -6.26 -2.47
N GLU A 132 27.97 -6.01 -2.41
CA GLU A 132 28.56 -4.83 -3.04
C GLU A 132 28.27 -4.79 -4.55
N ILE A 133 27.86 -3.61 -5.01
CA ILE A 133 27.55 -3.39 -6.44
C ILE A 133 28.76 -3.20 -7.34
N TYR A 134 29.94 -3.24 -6.75
CA TYR A 134 31.19 -3.04 -7.49
C TYR A 134 31.94 -4.36 -7.71
N VAL A 135 32.60 -4.43 -8.84
CA VAL A 135 33.72 -5.34 -9.08
C VAL A 135 34.91 -4.43 -9.41
N GLY A 136 35.79 -4.25 -8.43
CA GLY A 136 36.82 -3.24 -8.52
C GLY A 136 36.24 -1.81 -8.53
N ARG A 137 36.47 -1.03 -9.58
CA ARG A 137 35.90 0.32 -9.77
C ARG A 137 34.68 0.35 -10.71
N THR A 138 34.22 -0.81 -11.16
CA THR A 138 33.16 -0.88 -12.16
C THR A 138 31.83 -1.21 -11.50
N PHE A 139 30.83 -0.40 -11.77
CA PHE A 139 29.47 -0.65 -11.34
C PHE A 139 28.86 -1.87 -12.05
N ASN A 140 28.26 -2.79 -11.29
CA ASN A 140 27.54 -3.94 -11.81
C ASN A 140 26.04 -3.83 -11.56
N PRO A 141 25.23 -3.43 -12.56
CA PRO A 141 23.78 -3.30 -12.41
C PRO A 141 23.09 -4.60 -12.04
N GLN A 142 23.61 -5.76 -12.42
CA GLN A 142 23.00 -7.06 -12.14
C GLN A 142 22.98 -7.33 -10.63
N LYS A 143 24.02 -6.92 -9.89
CA LYS A 143 24.06 -7.06 -8.45
C LYS A 143 22.98 -6.21 -7.77
N LEU A 144 22.74 -4.98 -8.25
CA LEU A 144 21.66 -4.13 -7.73
C LEU A 144 20.29 -4.80 -7.91
N PHE A 145 20.03 -5.37 -9.09
CA PHE A 145 18.75 -6.06 -9.34
C PHE A 145 18.60 -7.33 -8.51
N LYS A 146 19.67 -8.13 -8.35
CA LYS A 146 19.66 -9.29 -7.47
C LYS A 146 19.37 -8.92 -6.02
N SER A 147 19.96 -7.82 -5.54
CA SER A 147 19.67 -7.29 -4.20
C SER A 147 18.20 -6.82 -4.09
N LEU A 148 17.68 -6.14 -5.12
CA LEU A 148 16.28 -5.74 -5.16
C LEU A 148 15.33 -6.94 -5.17
N ASP A 149 15.63 -8.00 -5.93
CA ASP A 149 14.86 -9.24 -5.91
C ASP A 149 14.86 -9.89 -4.51
N SER A 150 15.99 -9.90 -3.83
CA SER A 150 16.09 -10.39 -2.45
C SER A 150 15.25 -9.54 -1.48
N TYR A 151 15.26 -8.22 -1.65
CA TYR A 151 14.39 -7.31 -0.89
C TYR A 151 12.90 -7.58 -1.18
N MET A 152 12.55 -7.85 -2.44
CA MET A 152 11.17 -8.16 -2.83
C MET A 152 10.59 -9.36 -2.09
N LEU A 153 11.38 -10.38 -1.82
CA LEU A 153 10.95 -11.53 -1.01
C LEU A 153 10.58 -11.11 0.43
N LYS A 154 11.42 -10.29 1.07
CA LYS A 154 11.14 -9.72 2.40
C LYS A 154 9.86 -8.87 2.37
N LEU A 155 9.71 -8.04 1.33
CA LEU A 155 8.56 -7.14 1.16
C LEU A 155 7.25 -7.91 0.98
N TYR A 156 7.23 -8.95 0.14
CA TYR A 156 6.04 -9.78 -0.06
C TYR A 156 5.64 -10.53 1.21
N ALA A 157 6.60 -11.09 1.93
CA ALA A 157 6.34 -11.74 3.21
C ALA A 157 5.71 -10.74 4.20
N LYS A 158 6.23 -9.52 4.28
CA LYS A 158 5.71 -8.50 5.18
C LYS A 158 4.33 -7.98 4.76
N ARG A 159 4.08 -7.81 3.47
CA ARG A 159 2.74 -7.46 2.94
C ARG A 159 1.70 -8.55 3.29
N ALA A 160 2.06 -9.83 3.13
CA ALA A 160 1.18 -10.95 3.47
C ALA A 160 0.87 -10.98 4.98
N GLU A 161 1.87 -10.73 5.83
CA GLU A 161 1.69 -10.65 7.28
C GLU A 161 0.71 -9.52 7.66
N ILE A 162 0.91 -8.31 7.14
CA ILE A 162 0.04 -7.15 7.40
C ILE A 162 -1.39 -7.46 6.95
N HIS A 163 -1.56 -7.97 5.73
CA HIS A 163 -2.88 -8.31 5.21
C HIS A 163 -3.60 -9.36 6.07
N THR A 164 -2.86 -10.36 6.57
CA THR A 164 -3.42 -11.38 7.48
C THR A 164 -3.87 -10.76 8.81
N GLN A 165 -3.08 -9.83 9.36
CA GLN A 165 -3.41 -9.11 10.59
C GLN A 165 -4.66 -8.23 10.39
N GLU A 166 -4.74 -7.49 9.29
CA GLU A 166 -5.90 -6.64 8.95
C GLU A 166 -7.18 -7.47 8.81
N LEU A 167 -7.10 -8.62 8.10
CA LEU A 167 -8.23 -9.54 7.98
C LEU A 167 -8.70 -10.08 9.34
N ALA A 168 -7.77 -10.50 10.19
CA ALA A 168 -8.09 -11.00 11.52
C ALA A 168 -8.74 -9.91 12.38
N GLU A 169 -8.25 -8.68 12.30
CA GLU A 169 -8.83 -7.56 13.03
C GLU A 169 -10.23 -7.19 12.48
N GLN A 170 -10.41 -7.19 11.17
CA GLN A 170 -11.71 -6.97 10.55
C GLN A 170 -12.72 -8.03 11.01
N GLN A 171 -12.36 -9.32 10.94
CA GLN A 171 -13.23 -10.40 11.40
C GLN A 171 -13.59 -10.26 12.88
N ARG A 172 -12.63 -9.85 13.72
CA ARG A 172 -12.91 -9.59 15.15
C ARG A 172 -13.91 -8.46 15.33
N ARG A 173 -13.74 -7.34 14.62
CA ARG A 173 -14.67 -6.19 14.64
C ARG A 173 -16.08 -6.61 14.20
N GLU A 174 -16.18 -7.32 13.08
CA GLU A 174 -17.45 -7.83 12.56
C GLU A 174 -18.13 -8.79 13.57
N ALA A 175 -17.36 -9.69 14.22
CA ALA A 175 -17.88 -10.58 15.23
C ALA A 175 -18.35 -9.84 16.49
N GLU A 176 -17.65 -8.78 16.91
CA GLU A 176 -18.07 -7.92 18.02
C GLU A 176 -19.35 -7.14 17.70
N GLU A 177 -19.44 -6.59 16.49
CA GLU A 177 -20.65 -5.90 16.00
C GLU A 177 -21.84 -6.88 15.90
N ALA A 178 -21.61 -8.08 15.36
CA ALA A 178 -22.64 -9.12 15.29
C ALA A 178 -23.13 -9.50 16.70
N LYS A 179 -22.23 -9.61 17.68
CA LYS A 179 -22.62 -9.87 19.09
C LYS A 179 -23.44 -8.72 19.68
N LYS A 180 -23.09 -7.47 19.43
CA LYS A 180 -23.84 -6.29 19.88
C LYS A 180 -25.23 -6.22 19.26
N ASN A 181 -25.35 -6.63 18.00
CA ASN A 181 -26.60 -6.59 17.25
C ASN A 181 -27.42 -7.90 17.39
N ALA A 182 -26.84 -8.93 17.99
CA ALA A 182 -27.52 -10.20 18.22
C ALA A 182 -28.67 -10.02 19.22
N ILE A 183 -29.89 -10.16 18.75
CA ILE A 183 -31.07 -10.28 19.62
C ILE A 183 -31.17 -11.73 20.10
N SER A 184 -31.59 -11.89 21.35
CA SER A 184 -31.83 -13.24 21.87
C SER A 184 -32.91 -13.95 21.03
N TYR A 185 -32.84 -15.29 20.93
CA TYR A 185 -33.84 -16.06 20.21
C TYR A 185 -35.26 -15.80 20.73
N ALA A 186 -35.39 -15.55 22.04
CA ALA A 186 -36.65 -15.19 22.66
C ALA A 186 -37.19 -13.83 22.17
N GLU A 187 -36.30 -12.85 21.99
CA GLU A 187 -36.68 -11.55 21.48
C GLU A 187 -36.96 -11.59 19.97
N TYR A 188 -36.18 -12.38 19.19
CA TYR A 188 -36.47 -12.66 17.79
C TYR A 188 -37.86 -13.29 17.62
N ARG A 189 -38.20 -14.29 18.44
CA ARG A 189 -39.55 -14.88 18.46
C ARG A 189 -40.61 -13.86 18.79
N ARG A 190 -40.39 -12.96 19.75
CA ARG A 190 -41.35 -11.89 20.10
C ARG A 190 -41.57 -10.92 18.93
N ARG A 191 -40.50 -10.51 18.26
CA ARG A 191 -40.59 -9.58 17.12
C ARG A 191 -41.18 -10.21 15.87
N ASN A 192 -40.92 -11.49 15.65
CA ASN A 192 -41.40 -12.25 14.49
C ASN A 192 -42.58 -13.17 14.81
N ALA A 193 -43.09 -13.17 16.04
CA ALA A 193 -44.38 -13.72 16.33
C ALA A 193 -45.46 -12.82 15.73
N ILE A 194 -45.52 -12.84 14.41
CA ILE A 194 -46.77 -12.55 13.72
C ILE A 194 -47.68 -13.67 14.15
N VAL A 195 -48.51 -13.42 15.16
CA VAL A 195 -49.68 -14.23 15.41
C VAL A 195 -50.46 -14.15 14.12
N PRO A 196 -50.67 -15.25 13.38
CA PRO A 196 -51.61 -15.22 12.27
C PRO A 196 -52.98 -14.94 12.90
N THR A 197 -53.37 -13.67 12.90
CA THR A 197 -54.73 -13.28 13.23
C THR A 197 -55.64 -13.92 12.16
N GLY A 198 -56.08 -15.15 12.41
CA GLY A 198 -56.88 -15.92 11.49
C GLY A 198 -56.77 -17.44 11.63
N PHE A 199 -55.78 -17.97 12.33
CA PHE A 199 -55.75 -19.40 12.64
C PHE A 199 -56.44 -19.64 13.98
N ASN A 200 -57.79 -19.72 13.90
CA ASN A 200 -58.58 -20.11 15.06
C ASN A 200 -58.54 -21.65 15.17
N LEU A 201 -57.76 -22.18 16.13
CA LEU A 201 -57.66 -23.62 16.39
C LEU A 201 -59.01 -24.28 16.65
N GLU A 202 -60.00 -23.50 17.13
CA GLU A 202 -61.38 -23.95 17.33
C GLU A 202 -62.03 -24.29 15.99
N THR A 203 -61.79 -23.50 14.90
CA THR A 203 -62.38 -23.78 13.61
C THR A 203 -61.82 -25.05 12.95
N ILE A 204 -60.61 -25.46 13.27
CA ILE A 204 -60.05 -26.73 12.77
C ILE A 204 -60.62 -27.92 13.54
N GLN A 205 -60.78 -27.78 14.83
CA GLN A 205 -61.38 -28.85 15.68
C GLN A 205 -62.86 -29.05 15.36
N ASP A 206 -63.58 -28.01 15.06
CA ASP A 206 -65.00 -28.10 14.68
C ASP A 206 -65.17 -28.68 13.26
N LYS A 207 -64.32 -28.36 12.31
CA LYS A 207 -64.31 -29.02 10.98
C LYS A 207 -63.96 -30.51 11.11
N ALA A 208 -62.97 -30.87 11.91
CA ALA A 208 -62.59 -32.26 12.11
C ALA A 208 -63.70 -33.09 12.82
N LYS A 209 -64.46 -32.47 13.71
CA LYS A 209 -65.65 -33.11 14.35
C LYS A 209 -66.82 -33.27 13.39
N GLN A 210 -67.03 -32.31 12.46
CA GLN A 210 -68.06 -32.41 11.43
C GLN A 210 -67.77 -33.48 10.38
N ASP A 211 -66.49 -33.61 9.97
CA ASP A 211 -66.07 -34.63 9.02
C ASP A 211 -66.09 -36.05 9.62
N SER A 212 -65.88 -36.18 10.91
CA SER A 212 -66.02 -37.47 11.61
C SER A 212 -67.46 -37.91 11.67
N LYS A 213 -68.40 -37.00 11.97
CA LYS A 213 -69.85 -37.32 12.01
C LYS A 213 -70.41 -37.69 10.65
N ARG A 214 -69.89 -37.11 9.58
CA ARG A 214 -70.32 -37.45 8.20
C ARG A 214 -69.89 -38.84 7.74
N LYS A 215 -68.90 -39.45 8.37
CA LYS A 215 -68.41 -40.79 8.04
C LYS A 215 -69.11 -41.91 8.80
N GLU A 216 -69.88 -41.58 9.86
CA GLU A 216 -70.62 -42.52 10.61
C GLU A 216 -72.08 -42.70 10.10
N ASP A 217 -72.56 -41.83 9.19
CA ASP A 217 -73.89 -41.85 8.62
C ASP A 217 -73.93 -42.43 7.16
N ILE A 218 -72.91 -43.19 6.75
CA ILE A 218 -72.86 -43.96 5.52
C ILE A 218 -72.58 -45.43 5.84
#